data_7d2eea60685db34160d73d484bdbb488
#
_entry.id   7d2eea60685db34160d73d484bdbb488
#
_cell.length_a   1.000
_cell.length_b   1.000
_cell.length_c   1.000
_cell.angle_alpha   90.00
_cell.angle_beta   90.00
_cell.angle_gamma   90.00
#
_symmetry.space_group_name_H-M   'P 1'
#
loop_
_entity.id
_entity.type
_entity.pdbx_description
1 polymer ?
#
loop_
_entity_poly.entity_id
_entity_poly.type
_entity_poly.pdbx_seq_one_letter_code
_entity_poly.pdbx_strand_id
1 'polypeptide(L)'
;MNYYAKQMCDNGNIAVDDTILVKDVEATAGSHILEGFKSLFSAEVVTRLENKGYTVAGKTNVGEFGLVLVGEFSYYAPQEGALAGAAATLVANGDVKAALGVDMNGATRRSSALAGVDFLKPTYGTVSRYGVISCAASGEQLGVYAKTADEVAEVMSVIAGMDEKDGT
;
A
#
# COMPACT_ATOMS: atom_id res chain seq x y z
N MET A 1 -15.37 8.09 -8.46
CA MET A 1 -14.17 7.34 -8.92
C MET A 1 -13.89 6.28 -7.87
N ASN A 2 -13.77 5.01 -8.20
CA ASN A 2 -13.51 3.97 -7.21
C ASN A 2 -11.99 3.83 -7.05
N TYR A 3 -11.43 4.38 -5.98
CA TYR A 3 -9.99 4.37 -5.74
C TYR A 3 -9.48 3.05 -5.16
N TYR A 4 -10.37 2.17 -4.73
CA TYR A 4 -10.00 0.86 -4.23
C TYR A 4 -9.96 -0.16 -5.35
N ALA A 5 -8.92 -1.00 -5.37
CA ALA A 5 -8.97 -2.25 -6.12
C ALA A 5 -10.07 -3.15 -5.53
N LYS A 6 -10.17 -3.17 -4.18
CA LYS A 6 -11.23 -3.83 -3.46
C LYS A 6 -11.53 -3.13 -2.14
N GLN A 7 -12.73 -2.63 -1.97
CA GLN A 7 -13.23 -2.13 -0.68
C GLN A 7 -13.60 -3.31 0.23
N MET A 8 -13.17 -3.26 1.48
CA MET A 8 -13.38 -4.33 2.47
C MET A 8 -14.37 -3.93 3.54
N CYS A 9 -14.31 -2.70 4.04
CA CYS A 9 -15.27 -2.17 5.01
C CYS A 9 -15.39 -0.64 4.90
N ASP A 10 -16.56 -0.12 5.28
CA ASP A 10 -16.86 1.31 5.19
C ASP A 10 -16.20 2.13 6.31
N ASN A 11 -15.87 1.51 7.43
CA ASN A 11 -15.29 2.15 8.62
C ASN A 11 -13.80 1.85 8.81
N GLY A 12 -13.14 1.33 7.78
CA GLY A 12 -11.70 1.10 7.83
C GLY A 12 -10.92 2.41 7.86
N ASN A 13 -9.83 2.43 8.60
CA ASN A 13 -9.03 3.63 8.79
C ASN A 13 -7.66 3.58 8.10
N ILE A 14 -7.34 2.43 7.47
CA ILE A 14 -6.11 2.28 6.70
C ILE A 14 -6.38 1.60 5.36
N ALA A 15 -5.77 2.09 4.29
CA ALA A 15 -5.77 1.42 2.99
C ALA A 15 -4.40 0.75 2.74
N VAL A 16 -4.36 -0.27 1.90
CA VAL A 16 -3.11 -0.94 1.52
C VAL A 16 -3.05 -1.12 0.01
N ASP A 17 -1.88 -0.96 -0.58
CA ASP A 17 -1.66 -1.24 -2.00
C ASP A 17 -2.00 -2.70 -2.35
N ASP A 18 -2.48 -2.94 -3.56
CA ASP A 18 -2.91 -4.27 -3.99
C ASP A 18 -1.77 -5.30 -4.12
N THR A 19 -0.53 -4.86 -3.98
CA THR A 19 0.64 -5.73 -3.80
C THR A 19 0.82 -6.26 -2.37
N ILE A 20 0.10 -5.69 -1.38
CA ILE A 20 0.19 -6.08 0.03
C ILE A 20 -0.91 -7.09 0.34
N LEU A 21 -0.53 -8.29 0.73
CA LEU A 21 -1.47 -9.39 0.96
C LEU A 21 -2.32 -9.17 2.21
N VAL A 22 -3.62 -9.44 2.07
CA VAL A 22 -4.58 -9.52 3.17
C VAL A 22 -5.27 -10.87 3.08
N LYS A 23 -5.33 -11.60 4.18
CA LYS A 23 -5.88 -12.97 4.23
C LYS A 23 -7.30 -13.03 3.66
N ASP A 24 -7.56 -14.04 2.85
CA ASP A 24 -8.85 -14.34 2.19
C ASP A 24 -9.34 -13.23 1.23
N VAL A 25 -8.52 -12.19 1.01
CA VAL A 25 -8.80 -11.10 0.08
C VAL A 25 -8.03 -11.30 -1.22
N GLU A 26 -8.68 -10.99 -2.33
CA GLU A 26 -8.05 -11.03 -3.64
C GLU A 26 -6.90 -10.01 -3.72
N ALA A 27 -5.80 -10.42 -4.34
CA ALA A 27 -4.64 -9.60 -4.60
C ALA A 27 -4.20 -9.78 -6.04
N THR A 28 -4.40 -8.76 -6.84
CA THR A 28 -4.10 -8.80 -8.28
C THR A 28 -2.78 -8.14 -8.64
N ALA A 29 -2.26 -7.30 -7.75
CA ALA A 29 -1.11 -6.43 -8.03
C ALA A 29 -1.27 -5.63 -9.34
N GLY A 30 -2.52 -5.25 -9.68
CA GLY A 30 -2.82 -4.54 -10.92
C GLY A 30 -2.67 -5.38 -12.20
N SER A 31 -2.47 -6.70 -12.09
CA SER A 31 -2.21 -7.62 -13.21
C SER A 31 -3.32 -8.66 -13.40
N HIS A 32 -3.65 -8.96 -14.64
CA HIS A 32 -4.56 -10.05 -14.99
C HIS A 32 -4.01 -11.43 -14.63
N ILE A 33 -2.69 -11.58 -14.54
CA ILE A 33 -2.03 -12.85 -14.18
C ILE A 33 -2.48 -13.37 -12.82
N LEU A 34 -2.80 -12.46 -11.87
CA LEU A 34 -3.22 -12.81 -10.52
C LEU A 34 -4.73 -12.69 -10.31
N GLU A 35 -5.52 -12.59 -11.37
CA GLU A 35 -6.98 -12.55 -11.27
C GLU A 35 -7.50 -13.78 -10.50
N GLY A 36 -8.35 -13.53 -9.49
CA GLY A 36 -8.91 -14.58 -8.64
C GLY A 36 -7.96 -15.12 -7.57
N PHE A 37 -6.70 -14.67 -7.51
CA PHE A 37 -5.78 -15.09 -6.46
C PHE A 37 -6.20 -14.49 -5.11
N LYS A 38 -6.45 -15.35 -4.12
CA LYS A 38 -6.74 -14.97 -2.73
C LYS A 38 -5.62 -15.43 -1.82
N SER A 39 -5.11 -14.52 -1.00
CA SER A 39 -4.04 -14.85 -0.07
C SER A 39 -4.51 -15.72 1.08
N LEU A 40 -3.69 -16.69 1.45
CA LEU A 40 -3.91 -17.58 2.62
C LEU A 40 -3.50 -16.92 3.95
N PHE A 41 -2.80 -15.79 3.90
CA PHE A 41 -2.29 -15.07 5.06
C PHE A 41 -2.22 -13.56 4.80
N SER A 42 -2.18 -12.78 5.86
CA SER A 42 -1.92 -11.33 5.78
C SER A 42 -0.42 -11.05 5.82
N ALA A 43 -0.01 -9.98 5.14
CA ALA A 43 1.33 -9.42 5.29
C ALA A 43 1.61 -9.06 6.76
N GLU A 44 2.87 -9.14 7.18
CA GLU A 44 3.28 -8.84 8.56
C GLU A 44 2.83 -7.43 8.98
N VAL A 45 2.97 -6.44 8.10
CA VAL A 45 2.53 -5.06 8.38
C VAL A 45 1.03 -4.96 8.62
N VAL A 46 0.21 -5.73 7.90
CA VAL A 46 -1.24 -5.78 8.12
C VAL A 46 -1.54 -6.40 9.48
N THR A 47 -0.90 -7.51 9.80
CA THR A 47 -1.07 -8.19 11.09
C THR A 47 -0.69 -7.27 12.27
N ARG A 48 0.42 -6.52 12.16
CA ARG A 48 0.83 -5.56 13.19
C ARG A 48 -0.18 -4.43 13.37
N LEU A 49 -0.71 -3.89 12.26
CA LEU A 49 -1.72 -2.84 12.30
C LEU A 49 -3.03 -3.32 12.93
N GLU A 50 -3.54 -4.49 12.52
CA GLU A 50 -4.75 -5.08 13.08
C GLU A 50 -4.62 -5.35 14.58
N ASN A 51 -3.46 -5.84 15.03
CA ASN A 51 -3.16 -6.07 16.45
C ASN A 51 -3.12 -4.75 17.26
N LYS A 52 -2.94 -3.61 16.61
CA LYS A 52 -2.99 -2.27 17.21
C LYS A 52 -4.36 -1.59 17.08
N GLY A 53 -5.35 -2.29 16.53
CA GLY A 53 -6.72 -1.79 16.38
C GLY A 53 -6.98 -0.98 15.12
N TYR A 54 -6.07 -1.00 14.15
CA TYR A 54 -6.35 -0.48 12.82
C TYR A 54 -7.23 -1.47 12.05
N THR A 55 -8.07 -0.95 11.17
CA THR A 55 -8.95 -1.75 10.31
C THR A 55 -8.65 -1.44 8.86
N VAL A 56 -8.37 -2.45 8.05
CA VAL A 56 -8.12 -2.28 6.63
C VAL A 56 -9.41 -1.91 5.92
N ALA A 57 -9.48 -0.70 5.38
CA ALA A 57 -10.63 -0.18 4.62
C ALA A 57 -10.77 -0.88 3.27
N GLY A 58 -9.64 -1.19 2.64
CA GLY A 58 -9.60 -1.83 1.34
C GLY A 58 -8.21 -1.82 0.74
N LYS A 59 -8.12 -2.42 -0.44
CA LYS A 59 -6.91 -2.48 -1.25
C LYS A 59 -6.97 -1.43 -2.36
N THR A 60 -5.92 -0.67 -2.53
CA THR A 60 -5.84 0.39 -3.53
C THR A 60 -5.29 -0.15 -4.85
N ASN A 61 -5.84 0.34 -5.95
CA ASN A 61 -5.34 0.00 -7.27
C ASN A 61 -3.90 0.52 -7.46
N VAL A 62 -3.08 -0.31 -8.07
CA VAL A 62 -1.67 -0.03 -8.37
C VAL A 62 -1.41 -0.27 -9.85
N GLY A 63 -0.35 0.29 -10.40
CA GLY A 63 0.17 -0.14 -11.69
C GLY A 63 0.61 -1.60 -11.62
N GLU A 64 0.69 -2.28 -12.74
CA GLU A 64 1.02 -3.71 -12.81
C GLU A 64 2.32 -4.01 -12.06
N PHE A 65 2.21 -4.84 -11.00
CA PHE A 65 3.27 -5.15 -10.02
C PHE A 65 3.95 -3.93 -9.39
N GLY A 66 3.31 -2.77 -9.38
CA GLY A 66 3.90 -1.53 -8.88
C GLY A 66 5.06 -0.98 -9.71
N LEU A 67 5.27 -1.49 -10.95
CA LEU A 67 6.42 -1.16 -11.78
C LEU A 67 6.40 0.23 -12.40
N VAL A 68 5.26 0.88 -12.45
CA VAL A 68 5.07 2.14 -13.16
C VAL A 68 5.29 3.36 -12.27
N LEU A 69 5.86 4.40 -12.87
CA LEU A 69 6.14 5.69 -12.21
C LEU A 69 4.86 6.48 -11.87
N VAL A 70 3.71 6.12 -12.42
CA VAL A 70 2.47 6.89 -12.31
C VAL A 70 1.21 6.06 -12.56
N GLY A 71 1.00 4.92 -11.95
CA GLY A 71 -0.29 4.21 -11.95
C GLY A 71 -1.01 3.98 -13.29
N GLU A 72 -0.34 4.27 -14.41
CA GLU A 72 -0.94 4.40 -15.74
C GLU A 72 -1.27 3.04 -16.38
N PHE A 73 -0.78 1.94 -15.82
CA PHE A 73 -0.89 0.61 -16.43
C PHE A 73 -1.40 -0.44 -15.43
N SER A 74 -2.54 -0.18 -14.81
CA SER A 74 -3.29 -1.24 -14.14
C SER A 74 -4.24 -1.90 -15.12
N TYR A 75 -4.29 -3.22 -15.12
CA TYR A 75 -5.27 -3.95 -15.91
C TYR A 75 -6.73 -3.62 -15.50
N TYR A 76 -6.95 -3.38 -14.19
CA TYR A 76 -8.29 -3.27 -13.62
C TYR A 76 -8.92 -1.87 -13.67
N ALA A 77 -8.16 -0.84 -13.79
CA ALA A 77 -8.68 0.51 -14.01
C ALA A 77 -7.54 1.44 -14.46
N PRO A 78 -7.41 1.74 -15.73
CA PRO A 78 -6.60 2.86 -16.13
C PRO A 78 -7.16 4.11 -15.46
N GLN A 79 -6.38 4.73 -14.60
CA GLN A 79 -6.79 5.96 -13.91
C GLN A 79 -6.61 7.13 -14.86
N GLU A 80 -7.57 7.34 -15.75
CA GLU A 80 -7.59 8.56 -16.54
C GLU A 80 -7.61 9.78 -15.61
N GLY A 81 -6.54 10.56 -15.65
CA GLY A 81 -6.39 11.82 -14.93
C GLY A 81 -5.95 11.73 -13.46
N ALA A 82 -5.70 10.55 -12.90
CA ALA A 82 -5.21 10.43 -11.52
C ALA A 82 -3.68 10.42 -11.47
N LEU A 83 -3.06 11.59 -11.50
CA LEU A 83 -1.60 11.74 -11.38
C LEU A 83 -1.05 11.29 -10.01
N ALA A 84 -1.91 11.24 -8.99
CA ALA A 84 -1.50 11.02 -7.61
C ALA A 84 -1.59 9.57 -7.11
N GLY A 85 -2.17 8.64 -7.90
CA GLY A 85 -2.38 7.27 -7.43
C GLY A 85 -3.49 7.12 -6.37
N ALA A 86 -4.02 5.91 -6.23
CA ALA A 86 -5.21 5.65 -5.41
C ALA A 86 -4.96 5.87 -3.91
N ALA A 87 -3.89 5.31 -3.34
CA ALA A 87 -3.58 5.41 -1.92
C ALA A 87 -3.40 6.86 -1.46
N ALA A 88 -2.60 7.65 -2.19
CA ALA A 88 -2.37 9.06 -1.89
C ALA A 88 -3.66 9.88 -1.96
N THR A 89 -4.51 9.60 -2.95
CA THR A 89 -5.80 10.31 -3.14
C THR A 89 -6.78 10.03 -1.99
N LEU A 90 -6.88 8.78 -1.52
CA LEU A 90 -7.74 8.43 -0.37
C LEU A 90 -7.33 9.17 0.90
N VAL A 91 -6.02 9.26 1.15
CA VAL A 91 -5.48 9.99 2.29
C VAL A 91 -5.75 11.49 2.14
N ALA A 92 -5.48 12.07 0.97
CA ALA A 92 -5.73 13.49 0.70
C ALA A 92 -7.20 13.89 0.92
N ASN A 93 -8.12 13.06 0.45
CA ASN A 93 -9.56 13.27 0.64
C ASN A 93 -10.02 13.09 2.10
N GLY A 94 -9.26 12.34 2.91
CA GLY A 94 -9.65 11.95 4.27
C GLY A 94 -10.58 10.74 4.31
N ASP A 95 -10.61 9.95 3.24
CA ASP A 95 -11.38 8.70 3.19
C ASP A 95 -10.78 7.64 4.11
N VAL A 96 -9.47 7.70 4.33
CA VAL A 96 -8.72 6.90 5.31
C VAL A 96 -7.73 7.79 6.06
N LYS A 97 -7.35 7.38 7.28
CA LYS A 97 -6.35 8.08 8.10
C LYS A 97 -4.96 7.98 7.46
N ALA A 98 -4.60 6.78 7.01
CA ALA A 98 -3.32 6.50 6.39
C ALA A 98 -3.44 5.40 5.32
N ALA A 99 -2.39 5.24 4.52
CA ALA A 99 -2.29 4.12 3.60
C ALA A 99 -0.86 3.56 3.56
N LEU A 100 -0.75 2.26 3.25
CA LEU A 100 0.54 1.62 3.00
C LEU A 100 0.76 1.49 1.49
N GLY A 101 1.96 1.80 1.06
CA GLY A 101 2.39 1.63 -0.33
C GLY A 101 3.79 1.06 -0.44
N VAL A 102 4.07 0.40 -1.57
CA VAL A 102 5.39 -0.13 -1.88
C VAL A 102 6.11 0.84 -2.81
N ASP A 103 7.27 1.32 -2.40
CA ASP A 103 8.12 2.21 -3.21
C ASP A 103 9.40 1.51 -3.63
N MET A 104 9.57 1.35 -4.94
CA MET A 104 10.80 0.83 -5.55
C MET A 104 11.71 1.95 -6.04
N ASN A 105 11.16 2.81 -6.90
CA ASN A 105 11.90 3.78 -7.70
C ASN A 105 11.45 5.23 -7.50
N GLY A 106 10.61 5.51 -6.50
CA GLY A 106 10.10 6.85 -6.19
C GLY A 106 8.69 7.14 -6.69
N ALA A 107 7.99 6.18 -7.30
CA ALA A 107 6.62 6.39 -7.79
C ALA A 107 5.68 6.77 -6.65
N THR A 108 5.76 6.07 -5.54
CA THR A 108 4.95 6.28 -4.34
C THR A 108 5.22 7.64 -3.69
N ARG A 109 6.49 8.04 -3.57
CA ARG A 109 6.90 9.38 -3.10
C ARG A 109 6.42 10.50 -4.04
N ARG A 110 6.48 10.27 -5.34
CA ARG A 110 5.95 11.22 -6.32
C ARG A 110 4.43 11.35 -6.21
N SER A 111 3.73 10.23 -6.05
CA SER A 111 2.28 10.20 -5.82
C SER A 111 1.88 11.06 -4.62
N SER A 112 2.58 10.92 -3.50
CA SER A 112 2.30 11.69 -2.29
C SER A 112 2.48 13.19 -2.51
N ALA A 113 3.56 13.59 -3.17
CA ALA A 113 3.83 15.01 -3.49
C ALA A 113 2.73 15.62 -4.39
N LEU A 114 2.26 14.86 -5.38
CA LEU A 114 1.18 15.29 -6.27
C LEU A 114 -0.17 15.41 -5.56
N ALA A 115 -0.42 14.56 -4.57
CA ALA A 115 -1.65 14.59 -3.76
C ALA A 115 -1.59 15.61 -2.60
N GLY A 116 -0.41 16.16 -2.29
CA GLY A 116 -0.23 17.06 -1.15
C GLY A 116 -0.32 16.35 0.21
N VAL A 117 0.15 15.10 0.28
CA VAL A 117 0.24 14.32 1.52
C VAL A 117 1.67 13.89 1.78
N ASP A 118 1.98 13.56 3.04
CA ASP A 118 3.30 13.07 3.42
C ASP A 118 3.44 11.57 3.07
N PHE A 119 4.66 11.16 2.72
CA PHE A 119 5.04 9.77 2.56
C PHE A 119 6.44 9.52 3.10
N LEU A 120 6.58 8.50 3.91
CA LEU A 120 7.88 8.02 4.38
C LEU A 120 8.20 6.66 3.76
N LYS A 121 9.26 6.60 2.95
CA LYS A 121 9.96 5.37 2.61
C LYS A 121 11.09 5.19 3.61
N PRO A 122 11.02 4.22 4.53
CA PRO A 122 12.07 4.00 5.52
C PRO A 122 13.33 3.40 4.87
N THR A 123 14.39 3.32 5.66
CA THR A 123 15.59 2.56 5.30
C THR A 123 15.22 1.11 5.01
N TYR A 124 15.85 0.54 3.99
CA TYR A 124 15.68 -0.86 3.61
C TYR A 124 15.91 -1.80 4.81
N GLY A 125 14.99 -2.75 5.00
CA GLY A 125 15.01 -3.66 6.15
C GLY A 125 14.37 -3.12 7.44
N THR A 126 13.92 -1.87 7.48
CA THR A 126 13.24 -1.32 8.67
C THR A 126 11.84 -1.89 8.88
N VAL A 127 11.15 -2.21 7.80
CA VAL A 127 9.77 -2.75 7.79
C VAL A 127 9.77 -4.06 7.03
N SER A 128 9.16 -5.08 7.61
CA SER A 128 9.03 -6.39 6.97
C SER A 128 8.28 -6.30 5.63
N ARG A 129 8.79 -7.00 4.64
CA ARG A 129 8.16 -7.19 3.32
C ARG A 129 7.47 -8.54 3.20
N TYR A 130 7.43 -9.32 4.28
CA TYR A 130 6.72 -10.60 4.28
C TYR A 130 5.24 -10.40 3.96
N GLY A 131 4.77 -11.09 2.91
CA GLY A 131 3.41 -10.93 2.40
C GLY A 131 3.24 -9.76 1.40
N VAL A 132 4.32 -9.26 0.83
CA VAL A 132 4.29 -8.36 -0.33
C VAL A 132 4.52 -9.16 -1.61
N ILE A 133 3.73 -8.90 -2.65
CA ILE A 133 4.00 -9.40 -4.00
C ILE A 133 5.18 -8.61 -4.55
N SER A 134 6.37 -9.23 -4.48
CA SER A 134 7.63 -8.57 -4.79
C SER A 134 7.85 -8.49 -6.30
N CYS A 135 8.40 -7.36 -6.76
CA CYS A 135 8.84 -7.17 -8.13
C CYS A 135 10.32 -6.79 -8.22
N ALA A 136 10.82 -6.01 -7.27
CA ALA A 136 12.19 -5.53 -7.25
C ALA A 136 12.77 -5.65 -5.83
N ALA A 137 12.99 -6.89 -5.40
CA ALA A 137 13.33 -7.25 -4.02
C ALA A 137 14.49 -6.45 -3.39
N SER A 138 15.45 -6.00 -4.20
CA SER A 138 16.61 -5.21 -3.73
C SER A 138 16.33 -3.72 -3.53
N GLY A 139 15.20 -3.19 -4.02
CA GLY A 139 14.90 -1.76 -4.02
C GLY A 139 13.56 -1.39 -3.40
N GLU A 140 12.65 -2.35 -3.31
CA GLU A 140 11.30 -2.09 -2.79
C GLU A 140 11.30 -2.02 -1.26
N GLN A 141 10.52 -1.09 -0.75
CA GLN A 141 10.28 -0.93 0.68
C GLN A 141 8.86 -0.44 0.90
N LEU A 142 8.21 -1.00 1.92
CA LEU A 142 6.93 -0.49 2.40
C LEU A 142 7.11 0.86 3.07
N GLY A 143 6.20 1.76 2.76
CA GLY A 143 6.12 3.08 3.36
C GLY A 143 4.69 3.46 3.71
N VAL A 144 4.55 4.59 4.36
CA VAL A 144 3.29 5.11 4.90
C VAL A 144 2.94 6.43 4.27
N TYR A 145 1.72 6.55 3.77
CA TYR A 145 1.06 7.81 3.44
C TYR A 145 0.20 8.27 4.61
N ALA A 146 0.28 9.55 4.96
CA ALA A 146 -0.67 10.21 5.84
C ALA A 146 -0.73 11.72 5.54
N LYS A 147 -1.65 12.46 6.18
CA LYS A 147 -1.76 13.90 5.98
C LYS A 147 -0.64 14.69 6.62
N THR A 148 -0.06 14.15 7.70
CA THR A 148 0.99 14.83 8.47
C THR A 148 2.13 13.88 8.81
N ALA A 149 3.31 14.44 9.05
CA ALA A 149 4.48 13.68 9.47
C ALA A 149 4.25 12.94 10.81
N ASP A 150 3.46 13.52 11.73
CA ASP A 150 3.14 12.88 13.00
C ASP A 150 2.29 11.62 12.80
N GLU A 151 1.29 11.66 11.91
CA GLU A 151 0.48 10.49 11.56
C GLU A 151 1.31 9.42 10.84
N VAL A 152 2.25 9.84 9.97
CA VAL A 152 3.22 8.92 9.35
C VAL A 152 4.05 8.23 10.42
N ALA A 153 4.59 9.00 11.39
CA ALA A 153 5.40 8.47 12.48
C ALA A 153 4.61 7.50 13.38
N GLU A 154 3.35 7.82 13.68
CA GLU A 154 2.46 6.96 14.45
C GLU A 154 2.32 5.58 13.78
N VAL A 155 1.92 5.54 12.50
CA VAL A 155 1.73 4.28 11.77
C VAL A 155 3.06 3.55 11.57
N MET A 156 4.13 4.29 11.25
CA MET A 156 5.47 3.72 11.09
C MET A 156 5.96 3.03 12.36
N SER A 157 5.69 3.60 13.54
CA SER A 157 6.07 3.00 14.83
C SER A 157 5.40 1.65 15.09
N VAL A 158 4.26 1.39 14.46
CA VAL A 158 3.54 0.12 14.57
C VAL A 158 4.14 -0.94 13.64
N ILE A 159 4.50 -0.56 12.41
CA ILE A 159 4.92 -1.53 11.38
C ILE A 159 6.42 -1.79 11.35
N ALA A 160 7.23 -0.87 11.91
CA ALA A 160 8.68 -1.03 11.97
C ALA A 160 9.11 -2.14 12.93
N GLY A 161 10.24 -2.77 12.63
CA GLY A 161 10.87 -3.76 13.49
C GLY A 161 11.16 -5.09 12.77
N MET A 162 12.03 -5.85 13.38
CA MET A 162 12.51 -7.15 12.86
C MET A 162 11.35 -8.14 12.65
N ASP A 163 11.47 -8.93 11.60
CA ASP A 163 10.61 -10.07 11.31
C ASP A 163 11.49 -11.22 10.80
N GLU A 164 11.46 -12.36 11.49
CA GLU A 164 12.25 -13.55 11.11
C GLU A 164 11.82 -14.15 9.75
N LYS A 165 10.65 -13.75 9.23
CA LYS A 165 10.14 -14.19 7.93
C LYS A 165 10.67 -13.35 6.76
N ASP A 166 11.28 -12.20 7.02
CA ASP A 166 11.94 -11.35 6.02
C ASP A 166 13.45 -11.35 6.24
N GLY A 167 14.18 -11.79 5.25
CA GLY A 167 15.64 -11.93 5.32
C GLY A 167 16.45 -10.62 5.17
N THR A 168 15.79 -9.45 5.33
CA THR A 168 16.45 -8.13 5.20
C THR A 168 16.84 -7.50 6.51
#